data_85071143a97834f887ab788ba02178bd
#
_entry.id   85071143a97834f887ab788ba02178bd
#
_cell.length_a   1.000
_cell.length_b   1.000
_cell.length_c   1.000
_cell.angle_alpha   90.00
_cell.angle_beta   90.00
_cell.angle_gamma   90.00
#
_symmetry.space_group_name_H-M   'P 1'
#
loop_
_entity.id
_entity.type
_entity.pdbx_description
1 polymer ?
#
loop_
_entity_poly.entity_id
_entity_poly.type
_entity_poly.pdbx_seq_one_letter_code
_entity_poly.pdbx_strand_id
1 'polypeptide(L)'
;MTSINAGGAFYRVQNQLNQNSERVSQSMQRLASGQQNISPGDRTSSTAVAFGMKAESASLKVGMQNGTEALQSIEMVTNDLAQLNDIVVRLEEIHALGANGFNTAQDTSALTTEAANLLAEMSRITVDAKWKGNGIMGAAAKANDMSFGRNTTN
;
A
#
# COMPACT_ATOMS: atom_id res chain seq x y z
N MET A 1 -35.31 65.48 -23.90
CA MET A 1 -35.50 64.02 -23.86
C MET A 1 -34.17 63.30 -23.69
N THR A 2 -33.42 63.60 -22.65
CA THR A 2 -32.06 63.05 -22.39
C THR A 2 -31.96 62.24 -21.11
N SER A 3 -33.06 62.06 -20.32
CA SER A 3 -33.00 61.41 -19.01
C SER A 3 -33.23 59.89 -19.03
N ILE A 4 -33.83 59.36 -20.10
CA ILE A 4 -34.17 57.91 -20.15
C ILE A 4 -32.92 57.05 -20.51
N ASN A 5 -31.95 57.61 -21.21
CA ASN A 5 -30.75 56.91 -21.61
C ASN A 5 -29.64 56.88 -20.52
N ALA A 6 -29.69 57.79 -19.56
CA ALA A 6 -28.76 57.83 -18.43
C ALA A 6 -28.96 56.67 -17.45
N GLY A 7 -30.22 56.26 -17.21
CA GLY A 7 -30.56 55.12 -16.35
C GLY A 7 -30.09 53.80 -16.92
N GLY A 8 -30.26 53.61 -18.24
CA GLY A 8 -29.76 52.37 -18.90
C GLY A 8 -28.25 52.24 -18.91
N ALA A 9 -27.54 53.38 -19.07
CA ALA A 9 -26.07 53.38 -18.97
C ALA A 9 -25.58 53.09 -17.56
N PHE A 10 -26.23 53.65 -16.53
CA PHE A 10 -25.89 53.40 -15.13
C PHE A 10 -26.07 51.90 -14.76
N TYR A 11 -27.22 51.30 -15.12
CA TYR A 11 -27.43 49.89 -14.88
C TYR A 11 -26.42 48.97 -15.62
N ARG A 12 -26.01 49.33 -16.82
CA ARG A 12 -24.96 48.58 -17.54
C ARG A 12 -23.61 48.67 -16.82
N VAL A 13 -23.22 49.86 -16.37
CA VAL A 13 -21.97 50.04 -15.61
C VAL A 13 -22.03 49.28 -14.28
N GLN A 14 -23.16 49.34 -13.58
CA GLN A 14 -23.32 48.60 -12.33
C GLN A 14 -23.24 47.06 -12.53
N ASN A 15 -23.88 46.54 -13.59
CA ASN A 15 -23.76 45.12 -13.92
C ASN A 15 -22.33 44.73 -14.30
N GLN A 16 -21.61 45.56 -15.04
CA GLN A 16 -20.22 45.33 -15.37
C GLN A 16 -19.29 45.37 -14.15
N LEU A 17 -19.54 46.28 -13.21
CA LEU A 17 -18.82 46.34 -11.94
C LEU A 17 -19.05 45.09 -11.09
N ASN A 18 -20.29 44.62 -10.98
CA ASN A 18 -20.63 43.40 -10.26
C ASN A 18 -19.94 42.19 -10.89
N GLN A 19 -20.03 42.02 -12.21
CA GLN A 19 -19.35 40.95 -12.93
C GLN A 19 -17.82 40.99 -12.79
N ASN A 20 -17.25 42.18 -12.79
CA ASN A 20 -15.81 42.37 -12.62
C ASN A 20 -15.38 42.02 -11.19
N SER A 21 -16.17 42.41 -10.18
CA SER A 21 -15.94 42.08 -8.79
C SER A 21 -15.98 40.54 -8.55
N GLU A 22 -16.96 39.87 -9.16
CA GLU A 22 -17.03 38.37 -9.10
C GLU A 22 -15.81 37.73 -9.76
N ARG A 23 -15.39 38.21 -10.94
CA ARG A 23 -14.20 37.68 -11.63
C ARG A 23 -12.91 37.91 -10.84
N VAL A 24 -12.77 39.07 -10.21
CA VAL A 24 -11.62 39.38 -9.35
C VAL A 24 -11.63 38.46 -8.13
N SER A 25 -12.77 38.27 -7.48
CA SER A 25 -12.92 37.40 -6.35
C SER A 25 -12.56 35.94 -6.70
N GLN A 26 -13.04 35.43 -7.83
CA GLN A 26 -12.67 34.11 -8.34
C GLN A 26 -11.18 34.00 -8.64
N SER A 27 -10.59 35.05 -9.26
CA SER A 27 -9.16 35.06 -9.59
C SER A 27 -8.30 35.03 -8.31
N MET A 28 -8.71 35.78 -7.29
CA MET A 28 -8.04 35.77 -5.99
C MET A 28 -8.14 34.41 -5.29
N GLN A 29 -9.31 33.76 -5.35
CA GLN A 29 -9.50 32.41 -4.80
C GLN A 29 -8.61 31.39 -5.54
N ARG A 30 -8.51 31.48 -6.88
CA ARG A 30 -7.63 30.63 -7.69
C ARG A 30 -6.16 30.85 -7.34
N LEU A 31 -5.76 32.09 -7.15
CA LEU A 31 -4.39 32.42 -6.76
C LEU A 31 -4.08 31.93 -5.35
N ALA A 32 -5.00 32.11 -4.40
CA ALA A 32 -4.82 31.67 -3.02
C ALA A 32 -4.79 30.14 -2.88
N SER A 33 -5.61 29.43 -3.66
CA SER A 33 -5.65 27.96 -3.64
C SER A 33 -4.59 27.29 -4.52
N GLY A 34 -3.98 28.04 -5.45
CA GLY A 34 -3.08 27.49 -6.47
C GLY A 34 -3.77 26.54 -7.46
N GLN A 35 -5.11 26.48 -7.45
CA GLN A 35 -5.91 25.60 -8.29
C GLN A 35 -6.75 26.41 -9.29
N GLN A 36 -6.74 25.99 -10.55
CA GLN A 36 -7.51 26.64 -11.61
C GLN A 36 -9.02 26.38 -11.47
N ASN A 37 -9.40 25.18 -10.98
CA ASN A 37 -10.78 24.75 -10.78
C ASN A 37 -11.06 24.61 -9.28
N ILE A 38 -11.84 25.55 -8.72
CA ILE A 38 -12.12 25.60 -7.27
C ILE A 38 -13.53 25.09 -6.99
N SER A 39 -14.48 25.39 -7.87
CA SER A 39 -15.89 25.07 -7.70
C SER A 39 -16.35 23.99 -8.69
N PRO A 40 -17.24 23.07 -8.28
CA PRO A 40 -17.81 22.05 -9.18
C PRO A 40 -18.53 22.65 -10.41
N GLY A 41 -18.97 23.91 -10.34
CA GLY A 41 -19.58 24.63 -11.46
C GLY A 41 -18.60 25.32 -12.41
N ASP A 42 -17.31 25.36 -12.05
CA ASP A 42 -16.27 26.02 -12.83
C ASP A 42 -15.72 25.02 -13.86
N ARG A 43 -16.12 25.17 -15.15
CA ARG A 43 -15.74 24.25 -16.23
C ARG A 43 -16.03 22.78 -15.89
N THR A 44 -17.29 22.41 -15.79
CA THR A 44 -17.76 21.11 -15.30
C THR A 44 -17.01 19.88 -15.86
N SER A 45 -16.68 19.86 -17.15
CA SER A 45 -15.92 18.76 -17.78
C SER A 45 -14.48 18.69 -17.28
N SER A 46 -13.77 19.83 -17.20
CA SER A 46 -12.38 19.89 -16.71
C SER A 46 -12.29 19.56 -15.22
N THR A 47 -13.28 19.98 -14.45
CA THR A 47 -13.37 19.71 -13.01
C THR A 47 -13.60 18.23 -12.77
N ALA A 48 -14.51 17.57 -13.51
CA ALA A 48 -14.75 16.15 -13.41
C ALA A 48 -13.50 15.32 -13.73
N VAL A 49 -12.78 15.69 -14.80
CA VAL A 49 -11.52 15.04 -15.17
C VAL A 49 -10.46 15.25 -14.08
N ALA A 50 -10.31 16.47 -13.56
CA ALA A 50 -9.34 16.78 -12.51
C ALA A 50 -9.61 16.00 -11.22
N PHE A 51 -10.87 15.89 -10.79
CA PHE A 51 -11.23 15.06 -9.65
C PHE A 51 -11.03 13.57 -9.91
N GLY A 52 -11.33 13.09 -11.11
CA GLY A 52 -11.05 11.71 -11.52
C GLY A 52 -9.56 11.39 -11.43
N MET A 53 -8.71 12.23 -12.03
CA MET A 53 -7.25 12.07 -11.99
C MET A 53 -6.68 12.17 -10.57
N LYS A 54 -7.24 13.08 -9.74
CA LYS A 54 -6.83 13.20 -8.33
C LYS A 54 -7.19 11.94 -7.53
N ALA A 55 -8.39 11.38 -7.75
CA ALA A 55 -8.80 10.12 -7.11
C ALA A 55 -7.95 8.94 -7.58
N GLU A 56 -7.62 8.88 -8.88
CA GLU A 56 -6.74 7.86 -9.44
C GLU A 56 -5.32 7.97 -8.89
N SER A 57 -4.75 9.18 -8.85
CA SER A 57 -3.44 9.42 -8.24
C SER A 57 -3.39 9.02 -6.76
N ALA A 58 -4.45 9.33 -6.00
CA ALA A 58 -4.55 8.89 -4.60
C ALA A 58 -4.63 7.36 -4.48
N SER A 59 -5.41 6.70 -5.35
CA SER A 59 -5.52 5.24 -5.40
C SER A 59 -4.18 4.59 -5.75
N LEU A 60 -3.45 5.12 -6.73
CA LEU A 60 -2.12 4.62 -7.11
C LEU A 60 -1.10 4.81 -5.97
N LYS A 61 -1.17 5.93 -5.25
CA LYS A 61 -0.31 6.16 -4.08
C LYS A 61 -0.54 5.12 -2.99
N VAL A 62 -1.79 4.79 -2.70
CA VAL A 62 -2.13 3.71 -1.76
C VAL A 62 -1.67 2.36 -2.30
N GLY A 63 -1.85 2.11 -3.61
CA GLY A 63 -1.34 0.90 -4.27
C GLY A 63 0.18 0.74 -4.12
N MET A 64 0.94 1.82 -4.27
CA MET A 64 2.40 1.80 -4.05
C MET A 64 2.76 1.50 -2.58
N GLN A 65 2.01 2.06 -1.62
CA GLN A 65 2.21 1.76 -0.21
C GLN A 65 1.95 0.27 0.09
N ASN A 66 0.85 -0.27 -0.44
CA ASN A 66 0.54 -1.70 -0.32
C ASN A 66 1.63 -2.57 -0.96
N GLY A 67 2.15 -2.16 -2.13
CA GLY A 67 3.27 -2.83 -2.78
C GLY A 67 4.54 -2.85 -1.93
N THR A 68 4.86 -1.75 -1.26
CA THR A 68 6.00 -1.68 -0.34
C THR A 68 5.81 -2.61 0.86
N GLU A 69 4.60 -2.66 1.42
CA GLU A 69 4.27 -3.62 2.48
C GLU A 69 4.41 -5.07 2.01
N ALA A 70 3.97 -5.37 0.79
CA ALA A 70 4.13 -6.69 0.20
C ALA A 70 5.60 -7.10 0.12
N LEU A 71 6.45 -6.21 -0.36
CA LEU A 71 7.89 -6.47 -0.44
C LEU A 71 8.49 -6.74 0.94
N GLN A 72 8.15 -5.94 1.95
CA GLN A 72 8.62 -6.15 3.32
C GLN A 72 8.17 -7.51 3.89
N SER A 73 6.93 -7.94 3.60
CA SER A 73 6.45 -9.24 4.03
C SER A 73 7.20 -10.38 3.34
N ILE A 74 7.53 -10.23 2.05
CA ILE A 74 8.32 -11.21 1.29
C ILE A 74 9.76 -11.28 1.80
N GLU A 75 10.38 -10.14 2.11
CA GLU A 75 11.73 -10.10 2.69
C GLU A 75 11.77 -10.84 4.04
N MET A 76 10.76 -10.68 4.90
CA MET A 76 10.66 -11.42 6.15
C MET A 76 10.58 -12.94 5.88
N VAL A 77 9.70 -13.36 4.97
CA VAL A 77 9.57 -14.78 4.59
C VAL A 77 10.89 -15.34 4.03
N THR A 78 11.59 -14.55 3.23
CA THR A 78 12.88 -14.96 2.65
C THR A 78 13.93 -15.18 3.74
N ASN A 79 13.96 -14.34 4.76
CA ASN A 79 14.85 -14.51 5.91
C ASN A 79 14.50 -15.75 6.74
N ASP A 80 13.21 -16.00 6.97
CA ASP A 80 12.74 -17.19 7.67
C ASP A 80 13.07 -18.45 6.87
N LEU A 81 12.91 -18.43 5.55
CA LEU A 81 13.30 -19.55 4.67
C LEU A 81 14.80 -19.81 4.69
N ALA A 82 15.64 -18.80 4.77
CA ALA A 82 17.09 -18.97 4.90
C ALA A 82 17.43 -19.69 6.21
N GLN A 83 16.80 -19.32 7.32
CA GLN A 83 16.99 -20.01 8.61
C GLN A 83 16.48 -21.45 8.56
N LEU A 84 15.34 -21.70 7.93
CA LEU A 84 14.82 -23.06 7.74
C LEU A 84 15.77 -23.91 6.89
N ASN A 85 16.37 -23.34 5.86
CA ASN A 85 17.37 -24.04 5.04
C ASN A 85 18.59 -24.45 5.87
N ASP A 86 19.10 -23.57 6.74
CA ASP A 86 20.22 -23.87 7.61
C ASP A 86 19.88 -25.02 8.59
N ILE A 87 18.66 -25.03 9.12
CA ILE A 87 18.17 -26.13 9.97
C ILE A 87 18.09 -27.45 9.20
N VAL A 88 17.59 -27.41 7.94
CA VAL A 88 17.51 -28.62 7.09
C VAL A 88 18.91 -29.17 6.80
N VAL A 89 19.87 -28.32 6.44
CA VAL A 89 21.27 -28.75 6.23
C VAL A 89 21.84 -29.39 7.49
N ARG A 90 21.57 -28.82 8.68
CA ARG A 90 22.02 -29.42 9.93
C ARG A 90 21.35 -30.76 10.24
N LEU A 91 20.07 -30.90 9.90
CA LEU A 91 19.37 -32.19 10.03
C LEU A 91 19.94 -33.27 9.10
N GLU A 92 20.35 -32.89 7.87
CA GLU A 92 21.04 -33.81 6.95
C GLU A 92 22.40 -34.24 7.48
N GLU A 93 23.16 -33.33 8.11
CA GLU A 93 24.41 -33.69 8.80
C GLU A 93 24.18 -34.66 9.94
N ILE A 94 23.18 -34.40 10.79
CA ILE A 94 22.83 -35.29 11.90
C ILE A 94 22.40 -36.67 11.38
N HIS A 95 21.62 -36.72 10.30
CA HIS A 95 21.23 -37.96 9.65
C HIS A 95 22.45 -38.74 9.16
N ALA A 96 23.39 -38.05 8.49
CA ALA A 96 24.62 -38.69 8.03
C ALA A 96 25.49 -39.24 9.20
N LEU A 97 25.59 -38.42 10.27
CA LEU A 97 26.30 -38.89 11.51
C LEU A 97 25.62 -40.07 12.15
N GLY A 98 24.27 -40.06 12.22
CA GLY A 98 23.47 -41.14 12.80
C GLY A 98 23.55 -42.47 12.03
N ALA A 99 23.83 -42.41 10.71
CA ALA A 99 24.02 -43.57 9.86
C ALA A 99 25.35 -44.33 10.12
N ASN A 100 26.26 -43.74 10.91
CA ASN A 100 27.53 -44.39 11.26
C ASN A 100 27.34 -45.57 12.22
N GLY A 101 27.69 -46.76 11.77
CA GLY A 101 27.56 -48.01 12.56
C GLY A 101 28.48 -48.11 13.78
N PHE A 102 29.39 -47.17 14.02
CA PHE A 102 30.25 -47.10 15.20
C PHE A 102 29.66 -46.24 16.33
N ASN A 103 28.46 -45.67 16.16
CA ASN A 103 27.81 -44.85 17.16
C ASN A 103 27.44 -45.68 18.40
N THR A 104 27.70 -45.16 19.57
CA THR A 104 27.22 -45.70 20.82
C THR A 104 25.75 -45.31 21.04
N ALA A 105 25.07 -46.01 21.99
CA ALA A 105 23.70 -45.64 22.36
C ALA A 105 23.60 -44.18 22.87
N GLN A 106 24.66 -43.71 23.51
CA GLN A 106 24.77 -42.32 24.01
C GLN A 106 24.86 -41.32 22.85
N ASP A 107 25.68 -41.62 21.84
CA ASP A 107 25.82 -40.79 20.67
C ASP A 107 24.51 -40.67 19.89
N THR A 108 23.84 -41.80 19.66
CA THR A 108 22.53 -41.86 19.01
C THR A 108 21.46 -41.06 19.77
N SER A 109 21.47 -41.18 21.12
CA SER A 109 20.55 -40.39 21.96
C SER A 109 20.81 -38.89 21.87
N ALA A 110 22.07 -38.46 21.85
CA ALA A 110 22.45 -37.04 21.70
C ALA A 110 22.02 -36.49 20.33
N LEU A 111 22.31 -37.23 19.23
CA LEU A 111 21.90 -36.85 17.88
C LEU A 111 20.37 -36.78 17.73
N THR A 112 19.63 -37.73 18.32
CA THR A 112 18.17 -37.71 18.30
C THR A 112 17.61 -36.50 19.06
N THR A 113 18.22 -36.14 20.19
CA THR A 113 17.81 -34.97 20.98
C THR A 113 18.07 -33.69 20.22
N GLU A 114 19.22 -33.57 19.57
CA GLU A 114 19.55 -32.40 18.72
C GLU A 114 18.57 -32.28 17.53
N ALA A 115 18.29 -33.39 16.83
CA ALA A 115 17.31 -33.40 15.75
C ALA A 115 15.91 -32.99 16.20
N ALA A 116 15.46 -33.49 17.39
CA ALA A 116 14.17 -33.11 17.96
C ALA A 116 14.08 -31.60 18.27
N ASN A 117 15.16 -31.01 18.80
CA ASN A 117 15.22 -29.58 19.09
C ASN A 117 15.20 -28.74 17.80
N LEU A 118 15.91 -29.18 16.75
CA LEU A 118 15.91 -28.50 15.45
C LEU A 118 14.54 -28.57 14.77
N LEU A 119 13.85 -29.69 14.85
CA LEU A 119 12.48 -29.86 14.36
C LEU A 119 11.48 -28.98 15.14
N ALA A 120 11.66 -28.83 16.43
CA ALA A 120 10.84 -27.94 17.25
C ALA A 120 11.09 -26.47 16.85
N GLU A 121 12.34 -26.09 16.61
CA GLU A 121 12.69 -24.74 16.15
C GLU A 121 12.13 -24.47 14.74
N MET A 122 12.21 -25.41 13.82
CA MET A 122 11.60 -25.31 12.48
C MET A 122 10.08 -25.12 12.57
N SER A 123 9.42 -25.85 13.46
CA SER A 123 7.99 -25.69 13.73
C SER A 123 7.68 -24.29 14.31
N ARG A 124 8.52 -23.81 15.23
CA ARG A 124 8.38 -22.48 15.83
C ARG A 124 8.49 -21.39 14.76
N ILE A 125 9.51 -21.42 13.91
CA ILE A 125 9.70 -20.45 12.83
C ILE A 125 8.48 -20.43 11.91
N THR A 126 7.97 -21.59 11.48
CA THR A 126 6.82 -21.66 10.57
C THR A 126 5.52 -21.14 11.21
N VAL A 127 5.34 -21.31 12.51
CA VAL A 127 4.13 -20.85 13.25
C VAL A 127 4.22 -19.36 13.58
N ASP A 128 5.43 -18.88 13.90
CA ASP A 128 5.67 -17.47 14.28
C ASP A 128 5.83 -16.55 13.08
N ALA A 129 6.00 -17.08 11.86
CA ALA A 129 6.03 -16.32 10.62
C ALA A 129 4.67 -15.64 10.35
N LYS A 130 4.46 -14.47 10.98
CA LYS A 130 3.21 -13.72 10.92
C LYS A 130 3.47 -12.28 10.46
N TRP A 131 2.69 -11.81 9.51
CA TRP A 131 2.66 -10.40 9.11
C TRP A 131 1.37 -9.75 9.58
N LYS A 132 1.48 -8.73 10.44
CA LYS A 132 0.30 -8.04 11.03
C LYS A 132 -0.70 -9.02 11.67
N GLY A 133 -0.20 -10.09 12.29
CA GLY A 133 -1.03 -11.11 12.96
C GLY A 133 -1.56 -12.22 12.02
N ASN A 134 -1.36 -12.12 10.72
CA ASN A 134 -1.71 -13.17 9.77
C ASN A 134 -0.53 -14.10 9.53
N GLY A 135 -0.72 -15.42 9.65
CA GLY A 135 0.29 -16.41 9.29
C GLY A 135 0.59 -16.33 7.79
N ILE A 136 1.88 -16.35 7.46
CA ILE A 136 2.34 -16.28 6.06
C ILE A 136 2.90 -17.65 5.64
N MET A 137 3.35 -18.46 6.58
CA MET A 137 3.93 -19.76 6.34
C MET A 137 3.13 -20.89 7.04
N GLY A 138 3.30 -22.11 6.57
CA GLY A 138 2.69 -23.30 7.15
C GLY A 138 1.19 -23.42 6.90
N ALA A 139 0.53 -24.27 7.69
CA ALA A 139 -0.91 -24.55 7.58
C ALA A 139 -1.82 -23.36 7.93
N ALA A 140 -1.27 -22.33 8.61
CA ALA A 140 -1.97 -21.10 8.94
C ALA A 140 -1.84 -20.02 7.86
N ALA A 141 -1.08 -20.28 6.79
CA ALA A 141 -0.94 -19.35 5.68
C ALA A 141 -2.29 -19.09 5.02
N LYS A 142 -2.67 -17.82 4.95
CA LYS A 142 -3.86 -17.37 4.24
C LYS A 142 -3.44 -16.71 2.93
N ALA A 143 -4.25 -16.88 1.90
CA ALA A 143 -4.13 -16.07 0.71
C ALA A 143 -4.35 -14.59 1.10
N ASN A 144 -3.33 -13.77 0.94
CA ASN A 144 -3.40 -12.35 1.21
C ASN A 144 -3.54 -11.62 -0.12
N ASP A 145 -4.76 -11.17 -0.44
CA ASP A 145 -5.01 -10.34 -1.60
C ASP A 145 -4.57 -8.91 -1.32
N MET A 146 -3.67 -8.40 -2.15
CA MET A 146 -3.21 -7.01 -2.06
C MET A 146 -3.78 -6.19 -3.21
N SER A 147 -4.42 -5.07 -2.85
CA SER A 147 -4.91 -4.11 -3.82
C SER A 147 -3.80 -3.14 -4.21
N PHE A 148 -3.41 -3.15 -5.50
CA PHE A 148 -2.42 -2.22 -6.08
C PHE A 148 -3.05 -0.96 -6.69
N GLY A 149 -4.29 -0.68 -6.38
CA GLY A 149 -5.02 0.46 -6.89
C GLY A 149 -6.45 0.13 -7.30
N ARG A 150 -7.11 1.08 -7.95
CA ARG A 150 -8.49 0.91 -8.41
C ARG A 150 -8.55 -0.17 -9.49
N ASN A 151 -9.26 -1.25 -9.22
CA ASN A 151 -9.59 -2.22 -10.24
C ASN A 151 -10.56 -1.57 -11.23
N THR A 152 -10.13 -1.46 -12.49
CA THR A 152 -10.93 -0.87 -13.58
C THR A 152 -11.91 -1.88 -14.20
N THR A 153 -12.05 -3.05 -13.59
CA THR A 153 -13.03 -4.06 -14.03
C THR A 153 -14.39 -3.73 -13.43
N ASN A 154 -15.15 -2.93 -14.12
CA ASN A 154 -16.60 -2.93 -14.14
C ASN A 154 -17.06 -2.54 -15.53
#